data_79848ad67c3cf5f54ae07964017b57c2
#
_entry.id   79848ad67c3cf5f54ae07964017b57c2
#
_cell.length_a   1.000
_cell.length_b   1.000
_cell.length_c   1.000
_cell.angle_alpha   90.00
_cell.angle_beta   90.00
_cell.angle_gamma   90.00
#
_symmetry.space_group_name_H-M   'P 1'
#
loop_
_entity.id
_entity.type
_entity.pdbx_description
1 polymer ?
#
loop_
_entity_poly.entity_id
_entity_poly.type
_entity_poly.pdbx_seq_one_letter_code
_entity_poly.pdbx_strand_id
1 'polypeptide(L)'
;MSTPPLPDVPSPEVIDIERALTRITYLSTRARQHERLMALAGVPLDRAAVALLRQIADSEPLRPGELAARLGVEASHVTRTVQQLQKAGYVTRVPDPDDRRAQRIELTDAGGEAIAKVRDAGVRGMQMALSDWSPEELRHLATLFHRMVDDFLAHSVDEDGEPQSARAGTV
;
A
#
# COMPACT_ATOMS: atom_id res chain seq x y z
N MET A 1 1.59 -1.18 29.09
CA MET A 1 0.13 -1.50 29.16
C MET A 1 -0.01 -2.93 28.65
N SER A 2 -0.49 -3.86 29.48
CA SER A 2 -0.63 -5.27 29.07
C SER A 2 -1.72 -5.40 28.02
N THR A 3 -1.41 -6.00 26.88
CA THR A 3 -2.38 -6.40 25.88
C THR A 3 -3.42 -7.30 26.54
N PRO A 4 -4.74 -7.01 26.40
CA PRO A 4 -5.75 -7.89 26.93
C PRO A 4 -5.64 -9.27 26.30
N PRO A 5 -5.84 -10.36 27.09
CA PRO A 5 -5.79 -11.72 26.52
C PRO A 5 -6.81 -11.83 25.39
N LEU A 6 -6.38 -12.44 24.27
CA LEU A 6 -7.29 -12.75 23.17
C LEU A 6 -8.40 -13.67 23.69
N PRO A 7 -9.66 -13.44 23.30
CA PRO A 7 -10.75 -14.34 23.66
C PRO A 7 -10.47 -15.74 23.08
N ASP A 8 -10.70 -16.77 23.87
CA ASP A 8 -10.46 -18.18 23.49
C ASP A 8 -11.23 -18.62 22.22
N VAL A 9 -12.29 -17.91 21.88
CA VAL A 9 -13.08 -18.15 20.66
C VAL A 9 -13.35 -16.82 19.98
N PRO A 10 -12.97 -16.65 18.68
CA PRO A 10 -13.25 -15.44 17.95
C PRO A 10 -14.77 -15.24 17.77
N SER A 11 -15.24 -13.99 17.81
CA SER A 11 -16.66 -13.71 17.56
C SER A 11 -17.03 -14.02 16.10
N PRO A 12 -18.30 -14.40 15.84
CA PRO A 12 -18.78 -14.66 14.47
C PRO A 12 -18.55 -13.46 13.54
N GLU A 13 -18.68 -12.24 14.07
CA GLU A 13 -18.49 -10.99 13.30
C GLU A 13 -17.05 -10.81 12.86
N VAL A 14 -16.07 -11.14 13.72
CA VAL A 14 -14.63 -11.09 13.39
C VAL A 14 -14.32 -12.11 12.28
N ILE A 15 -14.90 -13.31 12.35
CA ILE A 15 -14.75 -14.33 11.31
C ILE A 15 -15.32 -13.84 9.97
N ASP A 16 -16.48 -13.19 9.98
CA ASP A 16 -17.11 -12.68 8.77
C ASP A 16 -16.34 -11.50 8.17
N ILE A 17 -15.76 -10.63 8.99
CA ILE A 17 -14.85 -9.54 8.55
C ILE A 17 -13.60 -10.13 7.90
N GLU A 18 -12.95 -11.12 8.53
CA GLU A 18 -11.77 -11.80 7.98
C GLU A 18 -12.06 -12.40 6.61
N ARG A 19 -13.17 -13.14 6.48
CA ARG A 19 -13.60 -13.73 5.22
C ARG A 19 -13.84 -12.68 4.13
N ALA A 20 -14.46 -11.54 4.50
CA ALA A 20 -14.69 -10.45 3.56
C ALA A 20 -13.38 -9.82 3.09
N LEU A 21 -12.43 -9.56 3.99
CA LEU A 21 -11.10 -9.04 3.67
C LEU A 21 -10.30 -9.99 2.78
N THR A 22 -10.31 -11.28 3.09
CA THR A 22 -9.68 -12.33 2.26
C THR A 22 -10.25 -12.34 0.84
N ARG A 23 -11.58 -12.22 0.68
CA ARG A 23 -12.21 -12.13 -0.64
C ARG A 23 -11.84 -10.86 -1.39
N ILE A 24 -11.78 -9.70 -0.72
CA ILE A 24 -11.35 -8.43 -1.33
C ILE A 24 -9.91 -8.54 -1.81
N THR A 25 -9.01 -9.05 -0.97
CA THR A 25 -7.60 -9.27 -1.32
C THR A 25 -7.47 -10.19 -2.54
N TYR A 26 -8.17 -11.31 -2.54
CA TYR A 26 -8.19 -12.23 -3.68
C TYR A 26 -8.69 -11.57 -4.97
N LEU A 27 -9.75 -10.77 -4.91
CA LEU A 27 -10.27 -10.05 -6.08
C LEU A 27 -9.29 -8.98 -6.59
N SER A 28 -8.66 -8.24 -5.67
CA SER A 28 -7.71 -7.16 -6.03
C SER A 28 -6.41 -7.68 -6.62
N THR A 29 -6.01 -8.93 -6.31
CA THR A 29 -4.80 -9.56 -6.85
C THR A 29 -4.99 -10.19 -8.23
N ARG A 30 -6.21 -10.26 -8.77
CA ARG A 30 -6.44 -10.82 -10.11
C ARG A 30 -5.84 -9.94 -11.20
N ALA A 31 -5.11 -10.54 -12.14
CA ALA A 31 -4.49 -9.84 -13.26
C ALA A 31 -5.51 -9.00 -14.06
N ARG A 32 -6.68 -9.58 -14.37
CA ARG A 32 -7.77 -8.90 -15.08
C ARG A 32 -8.26 -7.63 -14.38
N GLN A 33 -8.24 -7.60 -13.04
CA GLN A 33 -8.68 -6.42 -12.29
C GLN A 33 -7.68 -5.26 -12.47
N HIS A 34 -6.38 -5.57 -12.42
CA HIS A 34 -5.33 -4.59 -12.68
C HIS A 34 -5.39 -4.07 -14.13
N GLU A 35 -5.46 -4.97 -15.11
CA GLU A 35 -5.59 -4.62 -16.53
C GLU A 35 -6.78 -3.71 -16.79
N ARG A 36 -7.93 -4.02 -16.20
CA ARG A 36 -9.14 -3.20 -16.31
C ARG A 36 -8.95 -1.82 -15.69
N LEU A 37 -8.30 -1.74 -14.51
CA LEU A 37 -8.00 -0.47 -13.87
C LEU A 37 -7.06 0.38 -14.74
N MET A 38 -6.01 -0.22 -15.30
CA MET A 38 -5.06 0.49 -16.17
C MET A 38 -5.71 0.95 -17.47
N ALA A 39 -6.60 0.14 -18.05
CA ALA A 39 -7.38 0.53 -19.22
C ALA A 39 -8.31 1.72 -18.91
N LEU A 40 -8.98 1.73 -17.75
CA LEU A 40 -9.83 2.84 -17.31
C LEU A 40 -9.03 4.11 -16.98
N ALA A 41 -7.83 3.96 -16.47
CA ALA A 41 -6.92 5.08 -16.18
C ALA A 41 -6.23 5.62 -17.45
N GLY A 42 -6.18 4.84 -18.52
CA GLY A 42 -5.47 5.19 -19.75
C GLY A 42 -3.95 5.24 -19.60
N VAL A 43 -3.38 4.43 -18.68
CA VAL A 43 -1.93 4.36 -18.43
C VAL A 43 -1.43 2.91 -18.47
N PRO A 44 -0.31 2.63 -19.17
CA PRO A 44 0.22 1.27 -19.32
C PRO A 44 1.23 0.95 -18.19
N LEU A 45 0.75 0.90 -16.95
CA LEU A 45 1.60 0.61 -15.78
C LEU A 45 1.35 -0.82 -15.26
N ASP A 46 2.41 -1.54 -14.92
CA ASP A 46 2.29 -2.79 -14.20
C ASP A 46 2.06 -2.56 -12.69
N ARG A 47 1.82 -3.62 -11.94
CA ARG A 47 1.52 -3.53 -10.50
C ARG A 47 2.68 -2.96 -9.68
N ALA A 48 3.91 -3.37 -10.03
CA ALA A 48 5.10 -2.90 -9.32
C ALA A 48 5.30 -1.40 -9.55
N ALA A 49 5.09 -0.94 -10.78
CA ALA A 49 5.13 0.48 -11.14
C ALA A 49 4.06 1.30 -10.38
N VAL A 50 2.81 0.82 -10.35
CA VAL A 50 1.73 1.49 -9.61
C VAL A 50 2.01 1.53 -8.10
N ALA A 51 2.47 0.44 -7.51
CA ALA A 51 2.81 0.38 -6.09
C ALA A 51 3.93 1.38 -5.74
N LEU A 52 4.98 1.42 -6.56
CA LEU A 52 6.11 2.32 -6.37
C LEU A 52 5.71 3.79 -6.56
N LEU A 53 4.96 4.13 -7.59
CA LEU A 53 4.49 5.50 -7.82
C LEU A 53 3.56 5.98 -6.70
N ARG A 54 2.67 5.11 -6.17
CA ARG A 54 1.85 5.43 -5.00
C ARG A 54 2.70 5.71 -3.78
N GLN A 55 3.68 4.85 -3.49
CA GLN A 55 4.55 5.02 -2.33
C GLN A 55 5.34 6.33 -2.39
N ILE A 56 5.80 6.75 -3.59
CA ILE A 56 6.48 8.03 -3.77
C ILE A 56 5.48 9.19 -3.66
N ALA A 57 4.27 9.07 -4.21
CA ALA A 57 3.24 10.11 -4.16
C ALA A 57 2.78 10.43 -2.73
N ASP A 58 2.72 9.40 -1.88
CA ASP A 58 2.24 9.52 -0.49
C ASP A 58 3.38 9.82 0.51
N SER A 59 4.60 10.11 0.03
CA SER A 59 5.79 10.36 0.84
C SER A 59 6.60 11.53 0.29
N GLU A 60 7.55 12.02 1.10
CA GLU A 60 8.68 12.80 0.57
C GLU A 60 9.60 11.91 -0.29
N PRO A 61 10.47 12.49 -1.12
CA PRO A 61 11.41 11.71 -1.92
C PRO A 61 12.21 10.72 -1.09
N LEU A 62 12.21 9.44 -1.49
CA LEU A 62 12.80 8.33 -0.74
C LEU A 62 14.00 7.74 -1.46
N ARG A 63 14.94 7.20 -0.70
CA ARG A 63 16.03 6.39 -1.25
C ARG A 63 15.48 5.05 -1.75
N PRO A 64 16.10 4.43 -2.78
CA PRO A 64 15.65 3.12 -3.28
C PRO A 64 15.57 2.03 -2.20
N GLY A 65 16.48 2.04 -1.23
CA GLY A 65 16.45 1.09 -0.10
C GLY A 65 15.25 1.30 0.83
N GLU A 66 14.87 2.55 1.09
CA GLU A 66 13.69 2.89 1.89
C GLU A 66 12.40 2.48 1.19
N LEU A 67 12.35 2.69 -0.14
CA LEU A 67 11.24 2.20 -0.97
C LEU A 67 11.10 0.67 -0.91
N ALA A 68 12.23 -0.05 -0.96
CA ALA A 68 12.24 -1.50 -0.86
C ALA A 68 11.71 -1.98 0.50
N ALA A 69 12.17 -1.36 1.59
CA ALA A 69 11.71 -1.68 2.95
C ALA A 69 10.20 -1.41 3.11
N ARG A 70 9.71 -0.25 2.66
CA ARG A 70 8.28 0.10 2.76
C ARG A 70 7.37 -0.78 1.92
N LEU A 71 7.85 -1.22 0.74
CA LEU A 71 7.10 -2.10 -0.15
C LEU A 71 7.25 -3.59 0.21
N GLY A 72 8.12 -3.93 1.15
CA GLY A 72 8.39 -5.32 1.55
C GLY A 72 8.97 -6.16 0.42
N VAL A 73 9.80 -5.55 -0.47
CA VAL A 73 10.35 -6.22 -1.65
C VAL A 73 11.88 -6.09 -1.69
N GLU A 74 12.53 -6.95 -2.48
CA GLU A 74 13.97 -6.89 -2.70
C GLU A 74 14.42 -5.58 -3.36
N ALA A 75 15.53 -4.99 -2.89
CA ALA A 75 16.09 -3.75 -3.42
C ALA A 75 16.41 -3.82 -4.94
N SER A 76 16.76 -5.01 -5.43
CA SER A 76 16.99 -5.28 -6.86
C SER A 76 15.72 -5.09 -7.70
N HIS A 77 14.57 -5.45 -7.15
CA HIS A 77 13.26 -5.26 -7.78
C HIS A 77 12.92 -3.77 -7.90
N VAL A 78 13.09 -3.02 -6.80
CA VAL A 78 12.90 -1.56 -6.80
C VAL A 78 13.81 -0.88 -7.80
N THR A 79 15.10 -1.25 -7.82
CA THR A 79 16.07 -0.66 -8.76
C THR A 79 15.64 -0.85 -10.22
N ARG A 80 15.17 -2.03 -10.58
CA ARG A 80 14.67 -2.33 -11.94
C ARG A 80 13.43 -1.52 -12.27
N THR A 81 12.45 -1.48 -11.36
CA THR A 81 11.21 -0.74 -11.56
C THR A 81 11.46 0.76 -11.67
N VAL A 82 12.34 1.33 -10.82
CA VAL A 82 12.76 2.73 -10.90
C VAL A 82 13.41 3.04 -12.25
N GLN A 83 14.30 2.18 -12.76
CA GLN A 83 14.93 2.37 -14.07
C GLN A 83 13.88 2.40 -15.20
N GLN A 84 12.90 1.49 -15.16
CA GLN A 84 11.80 1.46 -16.13
C GLN A 84 10.95 2.73 -16.07
N LEU A 85 10.57 3.16 -14.88
CA LEU A 85 9.77 4.37 -14.65
C LEU A 85 10.54 5.64 -15.03
N GLN A 86 11.84 5.69 -14.76
CA GLN A 86 12.71 6.80 -15.17
C GLN A 86 12.81 6.89 -16.70
N LYS A 87 12.99 5.75 -17.38
CA LYS A 87 13.00 5.68 -18.84
C LYS A 87 11.65 6.10 -19.45
N ALA A 88 10.55 5.79 -18.78
CA ALA A 88 9.21 6.19 -19.18
C ALA A 88 8.86 7.64 -18.80
N GLY A 89 9.74 8.35 -18.07
CA GLY A 89 9.56 9.75 -17.69
C GLY A 89 8.64 9.99 -16.48
N TYR A 90 8.30 8.95 -15.71
CA TYR A 90 7.40 9.08 -14.56
C TYR A 90 8.13 9.43 -13.25
N VAL A 91 9.40 9.10 -13.13
CA VAL A 91 10.21 9.44 -11.96
C VAL A 91 11.56 10.04 -12.38
N THR A 92 12.15 10.81 -11.48
CA THR A 92 13.51 11.34 -11.62
C THR A 92 14.33 11.02 -10.36
N ARG A 93 15.65 11.18 -10.47
CA ARG A 93 16.57 11.08 -9.34
C ARG A 93 17.00 12.48 -8.93
N VAL A 94 16.90 12.76 -7.65
CA VAL A 94 17.35 14.01 -7.05
C VAL A 94 18.45 13.74 -6.03
N PRO A 95 19.41 14.65 -5.84
CA PRO A 95 20.43 14.51 -4.78
C PRO A 95 19.77 14.41 -3.41
N ASP A 96 20.28 13.52 -2.56
CA ASP A 96 19.87 13.46 -1.17
C ASP A 96 20.44 14.70 -0.43
N PRO A 97 19.63 15.44 0.35
CA PRO A 97 20.09 16.65 1.04
C PRO A 97 21.12 16.36 2.13
N ASP A 98 21.08 15.15 2.73
CA ASP A 98 21.93 14.77 3.85
C ASP A 98 23.18 13.99 3.40
N ASP A 99 23.14 13.37 2.21
CA ASP A 99 24.24 12.59 1.66
C ASP A 99 24.38 12.80 0.15
N ARG A 100 25.34 13.62 -0.24
CA ARG A 100 25.61 13.95 -1.65
C ARG A 100 25.97 12.76 -2.53
N ARG A 101 26.31 11.59 -1.96
CA ARG A 101 26.58 10.35 -2.69
C ARG A 101 25.32 9.53 -2.93
N ALA A 102 24.25 9.81 -2.17
CA ALA A 102 22.96 9.15 -2.30
C ALA A 102 22.02 9.94 -3.21
N GLN A 103 21.04 9.23 -3.75
CA GLN A 103 19.98 9.80 -4.57
C GLN A 103 18.62 9.34 -4.02
N ARG A 104 17.67 10.24 -4.04
CA ARG A 104 16.25 9.98 -3.77
C ARG A 104 15.49 9.92 -5.07
N ILE A 105 14.36 9.22 -5.05
CA ILE A 105 13.44 9.09 -6.18
C ILE A 105 12.26 10.03 -5.94
N GLU A 106 11.93 10.80 -6.95
CA GLU A 106 10.84 11.77 -6.95
C GLU A 106 9.95 11.58 -8.18
N LEU A 107 8.66 11.90 -8.05
CA LEU A 107 7.76 11.93 -9.20
C LEU A 107 8.09 13.12 -10.11
N THR A 108 7.98 12.89 -11.40
CA THR A 108 7.82 13.98 -12.38
C THR A 108 6.35 14.42 -12.42
N ASP A 109 6.05 15.54 -13.10
CA ASP A 109 4.67 15.95 -13.36
C ASP A 109 3.89 14.83 -14.07
N ALA A 110 4.50 14.16 -15.04
CA ALA A 110 3.89 13.02 -15.75
C ALA A 110 3.63 11.82 -14.82
N GLY A 111 4.53 11.57 -13.84
CA GLY A 111 4.32 10.55 -12.81
C GLY A 111 3.16 10.89 -11.88
N GLY A 112 3.09 12.15 -11.44
CA GLY A 112 1.98 12.66 -10.64
C GLY A 112 0.64 12.54 -11.35
N GLU A 113 0.58 12.94 -12.61
CA GLU A 113 -0.63 12.81 -13.45
C GLU A 113 -1.03 11.34 -13.64
N ALA A 114 -0.06 10.44 -13.89
CA ALA A 114 -0.35 9.03 -14.10
C ALA A 114 -0.96 8.41 -12.85
N ILE A 115 -0.40 8.67 -11.66
CA ILE A 115 -0.94 8.10 -10.43
C ILE A 115 -2.30 8.73 -10.04
N ALA A 116 -2.52 10.01 -10.34
CA ALA A 116 -3.82 10.65 -10.17
C ALA A 116 -4.89 9.97 -11.04
N LYS A 117 -4.60 9.69 -12.32
CA LYS A 117 -5.50 8.95 -13.22
C LYS A 117 -5.84 7.56 -12.70
N VAL A 118 -4.85 6.85 -12.14
CA VAL A 118 -5.08 5.53 -11.52
C VAL A 118 -5.98 5.64 -10.29
N ARG A 119 -5.76 6.64 -9.45
CA ARG A 119 -6.60 6.92 -8.27
C ARG A 119 -8.05 7.23 -8.68
N ASP A 120 -8.24 8.11 -9.65
CA ASP A 120 -9.56 8.49 -10.15
C ASP A 120 -10.31 7.31 -10.77
N ALA A 121 -9.62 6.47 -11.53
CA ALA A 121 -10.20 5.23 -12.07
C ALA A 121 -10.62 4.28 -10.97
N GLY A 122 -9.83 4.15 -9.91
CA GLY A 122 -10.17 3.36 -8.72
C GLY A 122 -11.42 3.90 -8.01
N VAL A 123 -11.48 5.22 -7.79
CA VAL A 123 -12.65 5.87 -7.18
C VAL A 123 -13.91 5.65 -8.03
N ARG A 124 -13.82 5.86 -9.34
CA ARG A 124 -14.97 5.59 -10.24
C ARG A 124 -15.41 4.13 -10.20
N GLY A 125 -14.47 3.19 -10.15
CA GLY A 125 -14.78 1.77 -10.00
C GLY A 125 -15.52 1.47 -8.69
N MET A 126 -15.09 2.09 -7.59
CA MET A 126 -15.74 1.97 -6.29
C MET A 126 -17.13 2.59 -6.29
N GLN A 127 -17.30 3.77 -6.87
CA GLN A 127 -18.61 4.43 -7.02
C GLN A 127 -19.61 3.55 -7.79
N MET A 128 -19.16 2.90 -8.87
CA MET A 128 -20.01 1.97 -9.61
C MET A 128 -20.38 0.74 -8.79
N ALA A 129 -19.44 0.20 -8.02
CA ALA A 129 -19.68 -0.99 -7.21
C ALA A 129 -20.62 -0.72 -6.02
N LEU A 130 -20.65 0.52 -5.53
CA LEU A 130 -21.44 0.94 -4.37
C LEU A 130 -22.61 1.86 -4.78
N SER A 131 -23.06 1.81 -6.04
CA SER A 131 -24.09 2.71 -6.57
C SER A 131 -25.44 2.62 -5.84
N ASP A 132 -25.76 1.45 -5.31
CA ASP A 132 -27.02 1.18 -4.62
C ASP A 132 -26.99 1.51 -3.11
N TRP A 133 -25.82 1.95 -2.62
CA TRP A 133 -25.66 2.30 -1.21
C TRP A 133 -26.08 3.74 -0.95
N SER A 134 -26.78 3.94 0.15
CA SER A 134 -27.14 5.29 0.60
C SER A 134 -25.91 6.07 1.07
N PRO A 135 -25.95 7.41 1.04
CA PRO A 135 -24.86 8.25 1.58
C PRO A 135 -24.55 7.99 3.07
N GLU A 136 -25.54 7.53 3.83
CA GLU A 136 -25.37 7.20 5.25
C GLU A 136 -24.58 5.90 5.42
N GLU A 137 -24.93 4.84 4.67
CA GLU A 137 -24.19 3.58 4.65
C GLU A 137 -22.75 3.77 4.21
N LEU A 138 -22.51 4.58 3.17
CA LEU A 138 -21.16 4.90 2.70
C LEU A 138 -20.33 5.62 3.78
N ARG A 139 -20.91 6.60 4.49
CA ARG A 139 -20.20 7.28 5.59
C ARG A 139 -19.88 6.33 6.73
N HIS A 140 -20.83 5.48 7.10
CA HIS A 140 -20.65 4.50 8.18
C HIS A 140 -19.54 3.52 7.83
N LEU A 141 -19.59 2.93 6.63
CA LEU A 141 -18.55 2.04 6.14
C LEU A 141 -17.18 2.72 6.13
N ALA A 142 -17.07 3.93 5.58
CA ALA A 142 -15.81 4.67 5.54
C ALA A 142 -15.21 4.88 6.93
N THR A 143 -16.04 5.31 7.90
CA THR A 143 -15.61 5.55 9.29
C THR A 143 -15.09 4.27 9.95
N LEU A 144 -15.84 3.17 9.81
CA LEU A 144 -15.44 1.88 10.41
C LEU A 144 -14.22 1.29 9.72
N PHE A 145 -14.10 1.48 8.40
CA PHE A 145 -12.97 0.96 7.63
C PHE A 145 -11.66 1.69 7.97
N HIS A 146 -11.70 3.02 8.12
CA HIS A 146 -10.54 3.79 8.58
C HIS A 146 -10.11 3.37 9.98
N ARG A 147 -11.05 3.28 10.92
CA ARG A 147 -10.75 2.82 12.28
C ARG A 147 -10.11 1.43 12.28
N MET A 148 -10.64 0.50 11.50
CA MET A 148 -10.10 -0.85 11.39
C MET A 148 -8.65 -0.85 10.87
N VAL A 149 -8.35 -0.02 9.85
CA VAL A 149 -6.99 0.13 9.31
C VAL A 149 -6.05 0.71 10.36
N ASP A 150 -6.48 1.74 11.08
CA ASP A 150 -5.69 2.37 12.14
C ASP A 150 -5.38 1.37 13.28
N ASP A 151 -6.38 0.58 13.69
CA ASP A 151 -6.21 -0.47 14.70
C ASP A 151 -5.22 -1.55 14.24
N PHE A 152 -5.25 -1.98 12.96
CA PHE A 152 -4.27 -2.93 12.41
C PHE A 152 -2.86 -2.35 12.39
N LEU A 153 -2.69 -1.10 11.97
CA LEU A 153 -1.38 -0.45 11.95
C LEU A 153 -0.79 -0.31 13.36
N ALA A 154 -1.62 0.05 14.34
CA ALA A 154 -1.19 0.15 15.74
C ALA A 154 -0.69 -1.21 16.30
N HIS A 155 -1.39 -2.31 16.00
CA HIS A 155 -0.98 -3.64 16.46
C HIS A 155 0.27 -4.17 15.74
N SER A 156 0.43 -3.86 14.44
CA SER A 156 1.64 -4.28 13.69
C SER A 156 2.92 -3.62 14.20
N VAL A 157 2.83 -2.39 14.71
CA VAL A 157 3.98 -1.67 15.30
C VAL A 157 4.41 -2.28 16.64
N ASP A 158 3.46 -2.80 17.42
CA ASP A 158 3.75 -3.45 18.71
C ASP A 158 4.47 -4.80 18.54
N GLU A 159 4.22 -5.54 17.46
CA GLU A 159 4.88 -6.83 17.17
C GLU A 159 6.35 -6.68 16.73
N ASP A 160 6.70 -5.60 16.03
CA ASP A 160 8.08 -5.31 15.60
C ASP A 160 8.96 -4.74 16.74
N GLY A 161 8.38 -4.41 17.89
CA GLY A 161 9.04 -3.79 19.05
C GLY A 161 9.59 -4.73 20.10
N GLU A 162 9.35 -6.04 20.04
CA GLU A 162 9.96 -7.00 20.99
C GLU A 162 11.34 -7.50 20.49
N PRO A 163 12.45 -7.13 21.16
CA PRO A 163 13.74 -7.74 20.87
C PRO A 163 13.72 -9.23 21.27
N GLN A 164 14.00 -10.11 20.33
CA GLN A 164 14.31 -11.54 20.55
C GLN A 164 15.58 -11.70 21.44
N SER A 165 15.48 -11.41 22.71
CA SER A 165 16.56 -11.63 23.69
C SER A 165 16.10 -12.43 24.90
N ALA A 166 15.59 -13.64 24.71
CA ALA A 166 15.46 -14.60 25.79
C ALA A 166 15.34 -16.06 25.32
N ARG A 167 16.18 -16.51 24.38
CA ARG A 167 16.40 -17.94 24.15
C ARG A 167 17.90 -18.26 23.99
N ALA A 168 18.68 -17.95 24.99
CA ALA A 168 20.01 -18.55 25.16
C ALA A 168 20.33 -18.60 26.66
N GLY A 169 20.18 -19.77 27.25
CA GLY A 169 20.70 -20.03 28.56
C GLY A 169 19.86 -20.98 29.40
N THR A 170 19.97 -22.28 29.16
CA THR A 170 20.21 -23.23 30.23
C THR A 170 20.69 -24.56 29.64
N VAL A 171 21.91 -24.85 29.94
CA VAL A 171 22.58 -26.16 29.84
C VAL A 171 21.92 -27.14 30.80
#